data_8157adfc899ca9d6709d4fc478b96dea
#
_entry.id   8157adfc899ca9d6709d4fc478b96dea
#
_cell.length_a   1.000
_cell.length_b   1.000
_cell.length_c   1.000
_cell.angle_alpha   90.00
_cell.angle_beta   90.00
_cell.angle_gamma   90.00
#
_symmetry.space_group_name_H-M   'P 1'
#
loop_
_entity.id
_entity.type
_entity.pdbx_description
1 polymer ?
#
loop_
_entity_poly.entity_id
_entity_poly.type
_entity_poly.pdbx_seq_one_letter_code
_entity_poly.pdbx_strand_id
1 'polypeptide(L)'
;MVLDSMRAANNFKPLQLSSNPMHIGHGYSGGSTPNGWAASLHDSYANELNVVGWSLGGSMTDPLYTLNSLDGKPTSSLVVAGAIGLMDAYRDEVGNLLDDEVWTEEGKIAEKVMRNSCVYESVIRYFGTTFQSERYIKGGRNLSSWPQMRKISNMNTMGHNPRFTPRK
;
A
#
# COMPACT_ATOMS: atom_id res chain seq x y z
N MET A 1 9.73 -7.24 6.96
CA MET A 1 10.42 -7.44 5.66
C MET A 1 11.56 -6.45 5.43
N VAL A 2 11.36 -5.10 5.37
CA VAL A 2 12.48 -4.16 5.08
C VAL A 2 13.59 -4.28 6.11
N LEU A 3 13.29 -4.19 7.41
CA LEU A 3 14.28 -4.32 8.47
C LEU A 3 14.90 -5.72 8.51
N ASP A 4 14.12 -6.76 8.25
CA ASP A 4 14.63 -8.14 8.21
C ASP A 4 15.55 -8.41 7.01
N SER A 5 15.34 -7.70 5.89
CA SER A 5 16.26 -7.79 4.75
C SER A 5 17.61 -7.15 5.07
N MET A 6 17.65 -6.09 5.87
CA MET A 6 18.90 -5.52 6.38
C MET A 6 19.62 -6.50 7.33
N ARG A 7 18.88 -7.18 8.23
CA ARG A 7 19.43 -8.27 9.05
C ARG A 7 19.99 -9.42 8.21
N ALA A 8 19.23 -9.83 7.19
CA ALA A 8 19.67 -10.88 6.28
C ALA A 8 20.95 -10.48 5.54
N ALA A 9 21.03 -9.23 5.06
CA ALA A 9 22.23 -8.71 4.41
C ALA A 9 23.43 -8.73 5.35
N ASN A 10 23.28 -8.32 6.63
CA ASN A 10 24.36 -8.36 7.62
C ASN A 10 24.89 -9.78 7.87
N ASN A 11 24.04 -10.78 7.77
CA ASN A 11 24.38 -12.18 7.98
C ASN A 11 24.88 -12.89 6.70
N PHE A 12 24.76 -12.26 5.54
CA PHE A 12 25.14 -12.86 4.28
C PHE A 12 26.61 -12.62 3.97
N LYS A 13 27.47 -13.54 4.42
CA LYS A 13 28.94 -13.47 4.32
C LYS A 13 29.50 -13.08 2.93
N PRO A 14 28.89 -13.49 1.79
CA PRO A 14 29.40 -13.10 0.48
C PRO A 14 29.42 -11.59 0.23
N LEU A 15 28.59 -10.78 0.93
CA LEU A 15 28.61 -9.33 0.81
C LEU A 15 29.83 -8.66 1.45
N GLN A 16 30.58 -9.39 2.32
CA GLN A 16 31.78 -8.89 3.01
C GLN A 16 31.56 -7.53 3.70
N LEU A 17 30.39 -7.34 4.29
CA LEU A 17 30.05 -6.12 5.02
C LEU A 17 30.89 -6.01 6.30
N SER A 18 31.11 -4.78 6.76
CA SER A 18 31.72 -4.51 8.07
C SER A 18 30.88 -5.12 9.20
N SER A 19 31.43 -5.20 10.41
CA SER A 19 30.71 -5.71 11.58
C SER A 19 29.51 -4.82 12.00
N ASN A 20 29.50 -3.55 11.59
CA ASN A 20 28.42 -2.61 11.83
C ASN A 20 28.16 -1.75 10.57
N PRO A 21 27.57 -2.34 9.51
CA PRO A 21 27.37 -1.63 8.27
C PRO A 21 26.29 -0.56 8.42
N MET A 22 26.48 0.58 7.76
CA MET A 22 25.46 1.60 7.65
C MET A 22 24.38 1.17 6.66
N HIS A 23 23.12 1.34 7.05
CA HIS A 23 21.95 1.11 6.20
C HIS A 23 21.24 2.40 5.86
N ILE A 24 20.74 2.48 4.64
CA ILE A 24 19.83 3.54 4.18
C ILE A 24 18.60 2.86 3.62
N GLY A 25 17.42 3.23 4.10
CA GLY A 25 16.16 2.83 3.51
C GLY A 25 15.83 3.78 2.36
N HIS A 26 15.63 3.25 1.15
CA HIS A 26 15.19 4.03 0.00
C HIS A 26 13.95 3.42 -0.64
N GLY A 27 12.96 4.25 -0.99
CA GLY A 27 11.77 3.79 -1.66
C GLY A 27 11.02 4.90 -2.37
N TYR A 28 10.44 4.57 -3.51
CA TYR A 28 9.55 5.43 -4.26
C TYR A 28 8.21 4.72 -4.49
N SER A 29 7.08 5.45 -4.43
CA SER A 29 5.72 4.93 -4.64
C SER A 29 5.44 3.71 -3.75
N GLY A 30 5.08 2.56 -4.34
CA GLY A 30 4.86 1.30 -3.60
C GLY A 30 6.06 0.81 -2.78
N GLY A 31 7.28 1.24 -3.09
CA GLY A 31 8.47 0.95 -2.29
C GLY A 31 8.65 1.90 -1.11
N SER A 32 8.09 3.12 -1.16
CA SER A 32 8.23 4.10 -0.07
C SER A 32 7.33 3.78 1.12
N THR A 33 6.14 3.22 0.89
CA THR A 33 5.19 2.86 1.96
C THR A 33 5.79 1.85 2.96
N PRO A 34 6.34 0.69 2.52
CA PRO A 34 6.97 -0.25 3.46
C PRO A 34 8.23 0.31 4.12
N ASN A 35 8.99 1.19 3.43
CA ASN A 35 10.12 1.88 4.05
C ASN A 35 9.68 2.91 5.11
N GLY A 36 8.57 3.62 4.90
CA GLY A 36 8.00 4.53 5.92
C GLY A 36 7.55 3.77 7.17
N TRP A 37 6.91 2.62 7.00
CA TRP A 37 6.57 1.74 8.13
C TRP A 37 7.82 1.16 8.81
N ALA A 38 8.85 0.79 8.05
CA ALA A 38 10.12 0.33 8.61
C ALA A 38 10.80 1.43 9.42
N ALA A 39 10.78 2.67 8.94
CA ALA A 39 11.31 3.83 9.69
C ALA A 39 10.59 4.02 11.02
N SER A 40 9.25 3.90 11.04
CA SER A 40 8.48 4.03 12.29
C SER A 40 8.69 2.90 13.27
N LEU A 41 9.08 1.71 12.78
CA LEU A 41 9.29 0.52 13.60
C LEU A 41 10.74 0.31 14.03
N HIS A 42 11.69 1.02 13.41
CA HIS A 42 13.12 0.78 13.58
C HIS A 42 13.53 0.72 15.06
N ASP A 43 13.20 1.74 15.83
CA ASP A 43 13.62 1.86 17.25
C ASP A 43 13.05 0.76 18.14
N SER A 44 11.86 0.23 17.80
CA SER A 44 11.19 -0.78 18.63
C SER A 44 11.43 -2.21 18.18
N TYR A 45 11.72 -2.39 16.89
CA TYR A 45 11.80 -3.73 16.28
C TYR A 45 13.23 -4.13 15.87
N ALA A 46 14.07 -3.16 15.53
CA ALA A 46 15.39 -3.43 14.95
C ALA A 46 16.43 -2.35 15.34
N ASN A 47 16.42 -1.95 16.61
CA ASN A 47 17.31 -0.92 17.14
C ASN A 47 18.79 -1.28 17.09
N GLU A 48 19.11 -2.55 16.86
CA GLU A 48 20.47 -3.06 16.64
C GLU A 48 21.03 -2.73 15.25
N LEU A 49 20.16 -2.36 14.28
CA LEU A 49 20.60 -2.01 12.93
C LEU A 49 21.07 -0.56 12.88
N ASN A 50 22.25 -0.34 12.33
CA ASN A 50 22.79 1.00 12.12
C ASN A 50 22.15 1.69 10.90
N VAL A 51 20.86 2.09 11.03
CA VAL A 51 20.15 2.81 9.97
C VAL A 51 20.40 4.31 10.09
N VAL A 52 21.12 4.87 9.12
CA VAL A 52 21.56 6.26 9.13
C VAL A 52 20.62 7.22 8.39
N GLY A 53 19.62 6.71 7.68
CA GLY A 53 18.65 7.55 7.00
C GLY A 53 17.60 6.82 6.19
N TRP A 54 16.55 7.58 5.85
CA TRP A 54 15.44 7.14 5.02
C TRP A 54 15.16 8.16 3.91
N SER A 55 15.06 7.70 2.68
CA SER A 55 14.70 8.51 1.51
C SER A 55 13.41 7.98 0.92
N LEU A 56 12.33 8.73 1.07
CA LEU A 56 10.98 8.30 0.70
C LEU A 56 10.36 9.29 -0.29
N GLY A 57 9.80 8.78 -1.37
CA GLY A 57 9.10 9.58 -2.36
C GLY A 57 7.77 8.96 -2.79
N GLY A 58 6.73 9.79 -3.00
CA GLY A 58 5.42 9.33 -3.44
C GLY A 58 4.74 8.33 -2.50
N SER A 59 4.94 8.47 -1.19
CA SER A 59 4.41 7.56 -0.17
C SER A 59 2.89 7.63 -0.08
N MET A 60 2.25 6.47 0.01
CA MET A 60 0.84 6.36 0.35
C MET A 60 0.70 6.43 1.88
N THR A 61 0.68 7.65 2.40
CA THR A 61 0.56 7.90 3.86
C THR A 61 -0.86 7.75 4.38
N ASP A 62 -1.85 8.05 3.55
CA ASP A 62 -3.28 7.81 3.77
C ASP A 62 -3.83 7.04 2.56
N PRO A 63 -4.18 5.75 2.73
CA PRO A 63 -4.63 4.92 1.63
C PRO A 63 -5.86 5.47 0.91
N LEU A 64 -6.93 5.83 1.63
CA LEU A 64 -8.17 6.31 0.98
C LEU A 64 -7.98 7.65 0.30
N TYR A 65 -7.26 8.59 0.92
CA TYR A 65 -6.94 9.86 0.28
C TYR A 65 -6.17 9.62 -1.03
N THR A 66 -5.17 8.75 -1.00
CA THR A 66 -4.37 8.42 -2.19
C THR A 66 -5.22 7.78 -3.28
N LEU A 67 -6.02 6.76 -2.95
CA LEU A 67 -6.89 6.09 -3.93
C LEU A 67 -7.90 7.06 -4.54
N ASN A 68 -8.53 7.90 -3.73
CA ASN A 68 -9.47 8.91 -4.23
C ASN A 68 -8.80 9.93 -5.15
N SER A 69 -7.57 10.34 -4.83
CA SER A 69 -6.82 11.32 -5.63
C SER A 69 -6.36 10.78 -6.98
N LEU A 70 -6.23 9.46 -7.12
CA LEU A 70 -5.81 8.79 -8.36
C LEU A 70 -6.98 8.52 -9.32
N ASP A 71 -8.22 8.53 -8.82
CA ASP A 71 -9.39 8.20 -9.63
C ASP A 71 -9.57 9.20 -10.79
N GLY A 72 -9.82 8.71 -11.99
CA GLY A 72 -9.88 9.53 -13.20
C GLY A 72 -8.53 10.08 -13.69
N LYS A 73 -7.41 9.75 -13.06
CA LYS A 73 -6.06 10.17 -13.48
C LYS A 73 -5.40 9.09 -14.38
N PRO A 74 -4.28 9.42 -15.04
CA PRO A 74 -3.55 8.45 -15.87
C PRO A 74 -3.26 7.12 -15.20
N THR A 75 -3.03 7.12 -13.89
CA THR A 75 -2.73 5.95 -13.07
C THR A 75 -3.93 5.40 -12.29
N SER A 76 -5.14 5.69 -12.74
CA SER A 76 -6.38 5.31 -12.04
C SER A 76 -6.55 3.80 -11.82
N SER A 77 -5.94 2.95 -12.65
CA SER A 77 -5.93 1.50 -12.40
C SER A 77 -5.41 1.14 -11.00
N LEU A 78 -4.53 1.96 -10.42
CA LEU A 78 -4.00 1.76 -9.07
C LEU A 78 -5.08 1.93 -7.98
N VAL A 79 -6.21 2.58 -8.29
CA VAL A 79 -7.37 2.65 -7.37
C VAL A 79 -7.92 1.25 -7.10
N VAL A 80 -8.17 0.49 -8.18
CA VAL A 80 -8.67 -0.88 -8.07
C VAL A 80 -7.63 -1.80 -7.46
N ALA A 81 -6.38 -1.74 -7.96
CA ALA A 81 -5.29 -2.55 -7.43
C ALA A 81 -5.04 -2.30 -5.94
N GLY A 82 -5.03 -1.04 -5.51
CA GLY A 82 -4.87 -0.67 -4.10
C GLY A 82 -6.05 -1.09 -3.23
N ALA A 83 -7.29 -0.93 -3.73
CA ALA A 83 -8.49 -1.41 -3.04
C ALA A 83 -8.44 -2.93 -2.86
N ILE A 84 -8.15 -3.70 -3.91
CA ILE A 84 -8.00 -5.16 -3.86
C ILE A 84 -6.94 -5.55 -2.83
N GLY A 85 -5.77 -4.91 -2.86
CA GLY A 85 -4.68 -5.22 -1.93
C GLY A 85 -5.05 -4.98 -0.47
N LEU A 86 -5.76 -3.89 -0.17
CA LEU A 86 -6.27 -3.62 1.17
C LEU A 86 -7.33 -4.64 1.58
N MET A 87 -8.26 -4.94 0.70
CA MET A 87 -9.34 -5.89 0.96
C MET A 87 -8.78 -7.32 1.16
N ASP A 88 -7.80 -7.76 0.36
CA ASP A 88 -7.15 -9.07 0.53
C ASP A 88 -6.35 -9.17 1.84
N ALA A 89 -5.68 -8.08 2.23
CA ALA A 89 -4.91 -8.03 3.47
C ALA A 89 -5.78 -8.04 4.73
N TYR A 90 -7.01 -7.55 4.64
CA TYR A 90 -7.96 -7.39 5.74
C TYR A 90 -9.27 -8.15 5.49
N ARG A 91 -9.17 -9.35 4.96
CA ARG A 91 -10.32 -10.17 4.57
C ARG A 91 -11.31 -10.43 5.71
N ASP A 92 -10.81 -10.60 6.92
CA ASP A 92 -11.63 -10.82 8.11
C ASP A 92 -12.45 -9.58 8.52
N GLU A 93 -11.90 -8.38 8.25
CA GLU A 93 -12.57 -7.11 8.56
C GLU A 93 -13.54 -6.67 7.46
N VAL A 94 -13.27 -7.05 6.23
CA VAL A 94 -14.07 -6.66 5.06
C VAL A 94 -15.25 -7.60 4.86
N GLY A 95 -15.10 -8.88 5.27
CA GLY A 95 -16.12 -9.91 5.06
C GLY A 95 -16.45 -10.09 3.57
N ASN A 96 -17.71 -10.32 3.27
CA ASN A 96 -18.21 -10.54 1.90
C ASN A 96 -18.35 -9.25 1.05
N LEU A 97 -17.87 -8.10 1.52
CA LEU A 97 -17.86 -6.85 0.73
C LEU A 97 -17.13 -7.03 -0.61
N LEU A 98 -16.23 -8.02 -0.70
CA LEU A 98 -15.41 -8.26 -1.88
C LEU A 98 -16.16 -8.83 -3.07
N ASP A 99 -17.20 -9.65 -2.83
CA ASP A 99 -17.64 -10.54 -3.90
C ASP A 99 -18.87 -10.02 -4.64
N ASP A 100 -19.88 -9.51 -3.96
CA ASP A 100 -21.13 -9.15 -4.65
C ASP A 100 -21.71 -7.77 -4.28
N GLU A 101 -21.24 -7.14 -3.22
CA GLU A 101 -21.84 -5.88 -2.76
C GLU A 101 -21.16 -4.64 -3.34
N VAL A 102 -19.89 -4.73 -3.71
CA VAL A 102 -19.10 -3.57 -4.17
C VAL A 102 -19.06 -3.49 -5.70
N TRP A 103 -18.70 -4.57 -6.37
CA TRP A 103 -18.43 -4.53 -7.79
C TRP A 103 -19.67 -4.77 -8.67
N THR A 104 -19.79 -4.02 -9.76
CA THR A 104 -20.63 -4.38 -10.90
C THR A 104 -19.97 -5.50 -11.68
N GLU A 105 -20.63 -6.03 -12.73
CA GLU A 105 -20.00 -7.02 -13.62
C GLU A 105 -18.75 -6.44 -14.31
N GLU A 106 -18.77 -5.19 -14.72
CA GLU A 106 -17.59 -4.52 -15.28
C GLU A 106 -16.50 -4.30 -14.20
N GLY A 107 -16.89 -4.03 -12.96
CA GLY A 107 -15.98 -3.95 -11.84
C GLY A 107 -15.27 -5.27 -11.57
N LYS A 108 -15.98 -6.40 -11.61
CA LYS A 108 -15.41 -7.75 -11.49
C LYS A 108 -14.43 -8.08 -12.63
N ILE A 109 -14.76 -7.64 -13.87
CA ILE A 109 -13.83 -7.79 -15.00
C ILE A 109 -12.55 -6.97 -14.75
N ALA A 110 -12.68 -5.74 -14.28
CA ALA A 110 -11.53 -4.89 -13.95
C ALA A 110 -10.69 -5.51 -12.84
N GLU A 111 -11.31 -6.01 -11.77
CA GLU A 111 -10.64 -6.74 -10.69
C GLU A 111 -9.84 -7.93 -11.23
N LYS A 112 -10.48 -8.77 -12.05
CA LYS A 112 -9.82 -9.94 -12.67
C LYS A 112 -8.62 -9.53 -13.52
N VAL A 113 -8.74 -8.44 -14.28
CA VAL A 113 -7.62 -7.89 -15.05
C VAL A 113 -6.50 -7.46 -14.12
N MET A 114 -6.78 -6.69 -13.06
CA MET A 114 -5.76 -6.22 -12.12
C MET A 114 -5.01 -7.37 -11.45
N ARG A 115 -5.70 -8.46 -11.12
CA ARG A 115 -5.08 -9.63 -10.49
C ARG A 115 -4.15 -10.42 -11.43
N ASN A 116 -4.33 -10.30 -12.75
CA ASN A 116 -3.65 -11.12 -13.74
C ASN A 116 -2.76 -10.33 -14.71
N SER A 117 -2.67 -9.00 -14.55
CA SER A 117 -1.91 -8.13 -15.44
C SER A 117 -0.71 -7.51 -14.73
N CYS A 118 0.31 -7.17 -15.52
CA CYS A 118 1.38 -6.28 -15.08
C CYS A 118 0.83 -4.87 -14.85
N VAL A 119 1.42 -4.11 -13.93
CA VAL A 119 1.01 -2.75 -13.61
C VAL A 119 0.97 -1.84 -14.84
N TYR A 120 1.94 -1.96 -15.74
CA TYR A 120 1.98 -1.14 -16.97
C TYR A 120 0.83 -1.45 -17.91
N GLU A 121 0.49 -2.72 -18.08
CA GLU A 121 -0.65 -3.14 -18.89
C GLU A 121 -1.96 -2.56 -18.33
N SER A 122 -2.17 -2.68 -17.03
CA SER A 122 -3.36 -2.15 -16.36
C SER A 122 -3.46 -0.62 -16.47
N VAL A 123 -2.33 0.09 -16.35
CA VAL A 123 -2.29 1.56 -16.50
C VAL A 123 -2.65 1.98 -17.91
N ILE A 124 -2.13 1.31 -18.94
CA ILE A 124 -2.46 1.61 -20.34
C ILE A 124 -3.94 1.30 -20.61
N ARG A 125 -4.42 0.15 -20.17
CA ARG A 125 -5.79 -0.31 -20.41
C ARG A 125 -6.86 0.59 -19.79
N TYR A 126 -6.59 1.12 -18.59
CA TYR A 126 -7.53 1.91 -17.81
C TYR A 126 -7.07 3.36 -17.62
N PHE A 127 -6.33 3.88 -18.58
CA PHE A 127 -5.83 5.25 -18.55
C PHE A 127 -6.97 6.26 -18.37
N GLY A 128 -6.93 7.06 -17.33
CA GLY A 128 -7.92 8.10 -17.08
C GLY A 128 -9.33 7.61 -16.71
N THR A 129 -9.48 6.32 -16.37
CA THR A 129 -10.78 5.74 -16.02
C THR A 129 -11.24 6.20 -14.64
N THR A 130 -12.50 6.62 -14.52
CA THR A 130 -13.15 6.88 -13.22
C THR A 130 -13.75 5.58 -12.70
N PHE A 131 -13.03 4.92 -11.79
CA PHE A 131 -13.47 3.66 -11.20
C PHE A 131 -14.53 3.83 -10.12
N GLN A 132 -14.53 4.94 -9.40
CA GLN A 132 -15.54 5.26 -8.40
C GLN A 132 -16.81 5.83 -9.08
N SER A 133 -17.40 5.05 -9.97
CA SER A 133 -18.58 5.36 -10.76
C SER A 133 -19.54 4.18 -10.77
N GLU A 134 -20.79 4.40 -11.15
CA GLU A 134 -21.82 3.34 -11.27
C GLU A 134 -21.45 2.25 -12.27
N ARG A 135 -20.54 2.54 -13.18
CA ARG A 135 -20.05 1.56 -14.14
C ARG A 135 -19.25 0.44 -13.45
N TYR A 136 -18.47 0.75 -12.43
CA TYR A 136 -17.57 -0.21 -11.79
C TYR A 136 -17.96 -0.56 -10.36
N ILE A 137 -18.56 0.39 -9.65
CA ILE A 137 -18.96 0.24 -8.25
C ILE A 137 -20.48 0.43 -8.14
N LYS A 138 -21.16 -0.54 -7.56
CA LYS A 138 -22.61 -0.47 -7.35
C LYS A 138 -23.01 0.78 -6.58
N GLY A 139 -23.92 1.57 -7.21
CA GLY A 139 -24.40 2.84 -6.68
C GLY A 139 -23.38 3.99 -6.77
N GLY A 140 -22.32 3.85 -7.58
CA GLY A 140 -21.33 4.91 -7.85
C GLY A 140 -20.62 5.44 -6.61
N ARG A 141 -20.54 4.65 -5.56
CA ARG A 141 -20.07 5.10 -4.26
C ARG A 141 -18.55 5.24 -4.24
N ASN A 142 -18.09 6.31 -3.59
CA ASN A 142 -16.69 6.49 -3.25
C ASN A 142 -16.24 5.41 -2.23
N LEU A 143 -15.02 4.90 -2.34
CA LEU A 143 -14.45 3.91 -1.41
C LEU A 143 -14.53 4.38 0.05
N SER A 144 -14.43 5.69 0.30
CA SER A 144 -14.59 6.28 1.63
C SER A 144 -16.01 6.18 2.20
N SER A 145 -17.02 5.82 1.41
CA SER A 145 -18.39 5.68 1.90
C SER A 145 -18.59 4.40 2.72
N TRP A 146 -17.73 3.39 2.55
CA TRP A 146 -17.81 2.16 3.32
C TRP A 146 -17.08 2.28 4.67
N PRO A 147 -17.78 2.03 5.80
CA PRO A 147 -17.17 2.08 7.14
C PRO A 147 -15.95 1.17 7.27
N GLN A 148 -15.99 -0.01 6.66
CA GLN A 148 -14.89 -0.98 6.68
C GLN A 148 -13.64 -0.43 5.98
N MET A 149 -13.81 0.19 4.81
CA MET A 149 -12.69 0.80 4.09
C MET A 149 -12.09 1.97 4.87
N ARG A 150 -12.92 2.77 5.55
CA ARG A 150 -12.42 3.82 6.46
C ARG A 150 -11.64 3.24 7.63
N LYS A 151 -12.16 2.18 8.25
CA LYS A 151 -11.46 1.50 9.35
C LYS A 151 -10.10 1.00 8.90
N ILE A 152 -10.03 0.28 7.79
CA ILE A 152 -8.80 -0.26 7.23
C ILE A 152 -7.82 0.87 6.87
N SER A 153 -8.30 1.93 6.22
CA SER A 153 -7.45 3.07 5.87
C SER A 153 -6.84 3.71 7.12
N ASN A 154 -7.65 3.96 8.15
CA ASN A 154 -7.17 4.53 9.41
C ASN A 154 -6.11 3.65 10.09
N MET A 155 -6.26 2.33 10.01
CA MET A 155 -5.25 1.38 10.54
C MET A 155 -3.93 1.46 9.77
N ASN A 156 -3.99 1.86 8.50
CA ASN A 156 -2.85 1.95 7.58
C ASN A 156 -2.39 3.39 7.29
N THR A 157 -3.01 4.38 7.93
CA THR A 157 -2.57 5.78 7.83
C THR A 157 -1.34 6.00 8.72
N MET A 158 -0.25 6.44 8.11
CA MET A 158 1.00 6.70 8.84
C MET A 158 0.82 7.85 9.83
N GLY A 159 1.36 7.66 11.03
CA GLY A 159 1.29 8.64 12.11
C GLY A 159 -0.02 8.62 12.93
N HIS A 160 -1.07 7.94 12.47
CA HIS A 160 -2.34 7.84 13.22
C HIS A 160 -2.41 6.61 14.13
N ASN A 161 -1.57 5.61 13.90
CA ASN A 161 -1.55 4.43 14.76
C ASN A 161 -0.66 4.69 15.98
N PRO A 162 -1.20 4.74 17.22
CA PRO A 162 -0.42 5.04 18.43
C PRO A 162 0.64 3.98 18.74
N ARG A 163 0.58 2.80 18.11
CA ARG A 163 1.62 1.77 18.22
C ARG A 163 2.89 2.14 17.43
N PHE A 164 2.79 3.10 16.53
CA PHE A 164 3.85 3.48 15.58
C PHE A 164 4.20 4.96 15.60
N THR A 165 3.78 5.69 16.63
CA THR A 165 4.28 7.05 16.85
C THR A 165 5.74 6.98 17.29
N PRO A 166 6.68 7.66 16.60
CA PRO A 166 8.05 7.75 17.09
C PRO A 166 8.03 8.29 18.51
N ARG A 167 8.69 7.61 19.44
CA ARG A 167 8.96 8.22 20.75
C ARG A 167 9.85 9.41 20.51
N LYS A 168 9.45 10.56 21.02
CA LYS A 168 10.24 11.80 21.02
C LYS A 168 11.56 11.59 21.75
#